data_d043cd3719d3f1a8fd8863f251d31ee4
#
_entry.id   d043cd3719d3f1a8fd8863f251d31ee4
#
_cell.length_a   1.000
_cell.length_b   1.000
_cell.length_c   1.000
_cell.angle_alpha   90.00
_cell.angle_beta   90.00
_cell.angle_gamma   90.00
#
_symmetry.space_group_name_H-M   'P 1'
#
loop_
_entity.id
_entity.type
_entity.pdbx_description
1 polymer ?
#
loop_
_entity_poly.entity_id
_entity_poly.type
_entity_poly.pdbx_seq_one_letter_code
_entity_poly.pdbx_strand_id
1 'polypeptide(L)'
;MCGIVGYSGKRNAQEVLLNGLEKLEYRGYDSAGVALALEGGIHVVKSKGRLEVLRRKLEAESLPESFCGIGHTRWATHGEPSDVNSHPHSTPRVSIVHNGIIENYGPLKADLMAKGVTFESETDTEVLVRLIDYFCCTQPKASPLTALREALGMVRGSYALGVLFRAEPDTIYAVKKESPLIVGWGKGENFVASDIPALLKYTRRYSVLEEGDMAVVKADGIRFYDAFGKPVEREVLTADWDEEAAEKGGYPHFMLKEIHEQPSAITATVSPRVEDGMPDLRLPELTDERLQKIRNIHLVACGTAMHAGMVGKTAIERLARVHAEVDIASEFRYRDPILDPEDLVIIISQSGETSDTLAALRLAKSRGVPVLAIVNVVGSSIARAADYVLYTYAGPEIAVASTKAYMVQLCTLYLFAFRLAYAKGRLSEAETKRLTAELLRAGEVIQPRLADCEQIKYLASRFVNTQSCFFIGRGFDYALSLEGSLKLKEISYVHSDAYAAGELKHGTISLITEGVPVIALATQKQVYEKTISNAKETKSRGARVILFTTKDAVVPDGVADYVVRLDDYDELLMPLQLIVPLQLFAYYMAVLRGCDVDKPRNLAKSVTVE
;
A
#
# COMPACT_ATOMS: atom_id res chain seq x y z
N MET A 1 -1.01 -2.84 9.34
CA MET A 1 0.43 -2.64 9.61
C MET A 1 0.64 -1.64 10.72
N CYS A 2 1.73 -1.76 11.49
CA CYS A 2 2.00 -0.91 12.65
C CYS A 2 2.88 0.30 12.27
N GLY A 3 2.87 1.35 13.10
CA GLY A 3 3.76 2.50 12.98
C GLY A 3 4.80 2.51 14.10
N ILE A 4 6.07 2.67 13.75
CA ILE A 4 7.18 2.86 14.70
C ILE A 4 7.69 4.28 14.57
N VAL A 5 7.93 4.93 15.73
CA VAL A 5 8.66 6.20 15.83
C VAL A 5 9.63 6.09 17.00
N GLY A 6 10.86 6.55 16.79
CA GLY A 6 11.88 6.69 17.84
C GLY A 6 12.52 8.06 17.74
N TYR A 7 12.91 8.63 18.86
CA TYR A 7 13.54 9.94 18.97
C TYR A 7 14.63 9.97 20.02
N SER A 8 15.79 10.50 19.66
CA SER A 8 16.85 10.88 20.58
C SER A 8 17.35 12.27 20.24
N GLY A 9 17.25 13.24 21.16
CA GLY A 9 17.57 14.62 20.86
C GLY A 9 17.42 15.59 22.03
N LYS A 10 17.03 16.85 21.73
CA LYS A 10 16.94 17.94 22.70
C LYS A 10 15.50 18.40 22.97
N ARG A 11 14.53 17.88 22.19
CA ARG A 11 13.10 18.21 22.36
C ARG A 11 12.47 17.22 23.34
N ASN A 12 11.30 17.56 23.85
CA ASN A 12 10.49 16.56 24.57
C ASN A 12 10.13 15.40 23.66
N ALA A 13 10.66 14.20 23.96
CA ALA A 13 10.45 12.99 23.17
C ALA A 13 8.96 12.62 23.07
N GLN A 14 8.17 12.85 24.13
CA GLN A 14 6.73 12.57 24.13
C GLN A 14 6.02 13.30 22.98
N GLU A 15 6.29 14.59 22.79
CA GLU A 15 5.66 15.38 21.73
C GLU A 15 6.11 14.92 20.34
N VAL A 16 7.40 14.64 20.17
CA VAL A 16 7.95 14.16 18.91
C VAL A 16 7.35 12.82 18.51
N LEU A 17 7.27 11.90 19.47
CA LEU A 17 6.69 10.57 19.27
C LEU A 17 5.20 10.67 18.91
N LEU A 18 4.40 11.44 19.65
CA LEU A 18 2.97 11.61 19.35
C LEU A 18 2.72 12.23 17.98
N ASN A 19 3.49 13.26 17.62
CA ASN A 19 3.38 13.88 16.27
C ASN A 19 3.74 12.90 15.16
N GLY A 20 4.81 12.11 15.33
CA GLY A 20 5.20 11.10 14.34
C GLY A 20 4.20 9.95 14.23
N LEU A 21 3.69 9.46 15.37
CA LEU A 21 2.66 8.41 15.41
C LEU A 21 1.34 8.86 14.79
N GLU A 22 0.97 10.14 14.93
CA GLU A 22 -0.22 10.71 14.28
C GLU A 22 -0.12 10.62 12.75
N LYS A 23 1.05 10.89 12.19
CA LYS A 23 1.32 10.74 10.75
C LYS A 23 1.38 9.27 10.31
N LEU A 24 1.50 8.30 11.22
CA LEU A 24 1.52 6.86 10.95
C LEU A 24 0.22 6.14 11.35
N GLU A 25 -0.77 6.83 11.91
CA GLU A 25 -2.00 6.20 12.37
C GLU A 25 -2.78 5.48 11.27
N TYR A 26 -2.60 5.87 9.99
CA TYR A 26 -3.15 5.14 8.84
C TYR A 26 -2.59 3.72 8.68
N ARG A 27 -1.46 3.42 9.32
CA ARG A 27 -0.84 2.08 9.33
C ARG A 27 -1.41 1.17 10.42
N GLY A 28 -1.86 1.70 11.55
CA GLY A 28 -2.43 0.94 12.65
C GLY A 28 -3.09 1.86 13.67
N TYR A 29 -4.23 1.47 14.20
CA TYR A 29 -5.07 2.29 15.09
C TYR A 29 -5.81 1.48 16.15
N ASP A 30 -5.48 0.19 16.32
CA ASP A 30 -6.14 -0.70 17.29
C ASP A 30 -5.68 -0.42 18.72
N SER A 31 -4.42 -0.01 18.86
CA SER A 31 -3.82 0.43 20.11
C SER A 31 -2.57 1.25 19.84
N ALA A 32 -2.14 2.02 20.84
CA ALA A 32 -0.93 2.83 20.77
C ALA A 32 -0.20 2.84 22.11
N GLY A 33 1.11 3.18 22.08
CA GLY A 33 1.88 3.38 23.30
C GLY A 33 3.25 3.95 23.03
N VAL A 34 3.86 4.44 24.11
CA VAL A 34 5.20 5.02 24.12
C VAL A 34 6.01 4.46 25.29
N ALA A 35 7.32 4.37 25.10
CA ALA A 35 8.28 4.17 26.17
C ALA A 35 9.25 5.35 26.18
N LEU A 36 9.40 5.99 27.33
CA LEU A 36 10.18 7.18 27.55
C LEU A 36 11.33 6.87 28.52
N ALA A 37 12.55 7.28 28.17
CA ALA A 37 13.70 7.20 29.07
C ALA A 37 13.63 8.36 30.08
N LEU A 38 13.42 8.04 31.34
CA LEU A 38 13.34 8.99 32.43
C LEU A 38 14.43 8.71 33.52
N GLU A 39 14.64 9.66 34.42
CA GLU A 39 15.45 9.40 35.60
C GLU A 39 14.85 8.21 36.39
N GLY A 40 15.65 7.17 36.58
CA GLY A 40 15.20 5.94 37.26
C GLY A 40 14.81 4.77 36.37
N GLY A 41 14.61 4.96 35.08
CA GLY A 41 14.32 3.85 34.16
C GLY A 41 13.51 4.20 32.92
N ILE A 42 12.89 3.20 32.33
CA ILE A 42 12.03 3.35 31.18
C ILE A 42 10.57 3.37 31.65
N HIS A 43 9.87 4.43 31.36
CA HIS A 43 8.44 4.56 31.67
C HIS A 43 7.59 4.23 30.44
N VAL A 44 6.56 3.39 30.59
CA VAL A 44 5.73 2.89 29.49
C VAL A 44 4.28 3.29 29.72
N VAL A 45 3.71 3.98 28.74
CA VAL A 45 2.27 4.30 28.70
C VAL A 45 1.68 3.73 27.43
N LYS A 46 0.61 2.95 27.57
CA LYS A 46 -0.06 2.31 26.43
C LYS A 46 -1.55 2.21 26.64
N SER A 47 -2.29 2.17 25.53
CA SER A 47 -3.76 2.12 25.54
C SER A 47 -4.32 1.39 24.33
N LYS A 48 -5.39 0.66 24.54
CA LYS A 48 -6.28 0.21 23.49
C LYS A 48 -6.99 1.42 22.85
N GLY A 49 -7.19 1.38 21.54
CA GLY A 49 -7.88 2.40 20.77
C GLY A 49 -6.94 3.36 20.03
N ARG A 50 -7.52 4.39 19.44
CA ARG A 50 -6.79 5.38 18.63
C ARG A 50 -5.77 6.18 19.45
N LEU A 51 -4.84 6.81 18.77
CA LEU A 51 -3.75 7.62 19.37
C LEU A 51 -4.26 8.71 20.33
N GLU A 52 -5.45 9.26 20.08
CA GLU A 52 -6.08 10.25 20.94
C GLU A 52 -6.32 9.73 22.38
N VAL A 53 -6.61 8.44 22.54
CA VAL A 53 -6.77 7.83 23.88
C VAL A 53 -5.43 7.82 24.62
N LEU A 54 -4.34 7.47 23.94
CA LEU A 54 -2.99 7.53 24.49
C LEU A 54 -2.59 8.95 24.87
N ARG A 55 -2.90 9.95 24.01
CA ARG A 55 -2.62 11.37 24.27
C ARG A 55 -3.23 11.84 25.58
N ARG A 56 -4.52 11.59 25.79
CA ARG A 56 -5.24 11.92 27.04
C ARG A 56 -4.65 11.24 28.28
N LYS A 57 -4.21 9.99 28.13
CA LYS A 57 -3.60 9.23 29.23
C LYS A 57 -2.26 9.84 29.62
N LEU A 58 -1.42 10.22 28.65
CA LEU A 58 -0.14 10.89 28.89
C LEU A 58 -0.30 12.29 29.50
N GLU A 59 -1.32 13.06 29.07
CA GLU A 59 -1.65 14.37 29.64
C GLU A 59 -2.06 14.24 31.12
N ALA A 60 -2.82 13.19 31.46
CA ALA A 60 -3.26 12.93 32.84
C ALA A 60 -2.10 12.49 33.77
N GLU A 61 -1.09 11.77 33.24
CA GLU A 61 0.07 11.31 34.01
C GLU A 61 1.07 12.43 34.29
N SER A 62 1.08 13.52 33.51
CA SER A 62 1.97 14.70 33.68
C SER A 62 3.44 14.31 33.91
N LEU A 63 4.00 13.50 33.00
CA LEU A 63 5.37 12.97 33.11
C LEU A 63 6.42 14.09 32.97
N PRO A 64 7.61 13.93 33.59
CA PRO A 64 8.74 14.82 33.36
C PRO A 64 9.21 14.74 31.89
N GLU A 65 9.92 15.78 31.45
CA GLU A 65 10.49 15.79 30.09
C GLU A 65 11.44 14.63 29.86
N SER A 66 11.30 13.99 28.72
CA SER A 66 12.19 12.94 28.23
C SER A 66 12.82 13.38 26.91
N PHE A 67 14.06 13.01 26.70
CA PHE A 67 14.83 13.38 25.49
C PHE A 67 15.13 12.16 24.60
N CYS A 68 14.72 10.97 25.03
CA CYS A 68 14.84 9.74 24.27
C CYS A 68 13.63 8.84 24.51
N GLY A 69 13.07 8.28 23.44
CA GLY A 69 11.90 7.41 23.54
C GLY A 69 11.58 6.69 22.25
N ILE A 70 10.71 5.68 22.37
CA ILE A 70 10.13 4.93 21.26
C ILE A 70 8.61 4.90 21.38
N GLY A 71 7.92 4.87 20.27
CA GLY A 71 6.47 4.82 20.22
C GLY A 71 5.95 3.93 19.10
N HIS A 72 4.70 3.50 19.25
CA HIS A 72 4.09 2.53 18.36
C HIS A 72 2.58 2.78 18.19
N THR A 73 2.07 2.58 16.97
CA THR A 73 0.65 2.37 16.69
C THR A 73 0.48 0.97 16.14
N ARG A 74 -0.42 0.19 16.75
CA ARG A 74 -0.56 -1.24 16.50
C ARG A 74 -1.72 -1.55 15.58
N TRP A 75 -1.46 -2.46 14.65
CA TRP A 75 -2.42 -3.29 13.95
C TRP A 75 -2.28 -4.71 14.50
N ALA A 76 -3.30 -5.23 15.17
CA ALA A 76 -3.22 -6.51 15.87
C ALA A 76 -3.09 -7.69 14.90
N THR A 77 -2.03 -8.48 15.05
CA THR A 77 -1.80 -9.76 14.37
C THR A 77 -1.89 -10.94 15.35
N HIS A 78 -1.25 -10.80 16.52
CA HIS A 78 -1.22 -11.80 17.60
C HIS A 78 -1.76 -11.17 18.90
N GLY A 79 -2.78 -11.78 19.49
CA GLY A 79 -3.48 -11.27 20.67
C GLY A 79 -4.45 -10.11 20.33
N GLU A 80 -5.65 -10.14 20.93
CA GLU A 80 -6.66 -9.11 20.70
C GLU A 80 -6.21 -7.71 21.16
N PRO A 81 -6.79 -6.63 20.60
CA PRO A 81 -6.49 -5.27 21.06
C PRO A 81 -6.83 -5.07 22.53
N SER A 82 -5.80 -4.86 23.36
CA SER A 82 -5.89 -4.59 24.81
C SER A 82 -4.69 -3.78 25.26
N ASP A 83 -4.75 -3.17 26.45
CA ASP A 83 -3.61 -2.45 27.02
C ASP A 83 -2.41 -3.40 27.23
N VAL A 84 -2.65 -4.66 27.60
CA VAL A 84 -1.59 -5.65 27.84
C VAL A 84 -0.88 -6.03 26.54
N ASN A 85 -1.65 -6.29 25.48
CA ASN A 85 -1.12 -6.69 24.17
C ASN A 85 -0.60 -5.52 23.32
N SER A 86 -0.77 -4.26 23.79
CA SER A 86 -0.24 -3.07 23.12
C SER A 86 1.27 -2.96 23.26
N HIS A 87 1.94 -2.36 22.25
CA HIS A 87 3.35 -1.98 22.34
C HIS A 87 3.50 -0.61 23.00
N PRO A 88 4.67 -0.34 23.62
CA PRO A 88 5.86 -1.19 23.78
C PRO A 88 5.67 -2.36 24.74
N HIS A 89 6.39 -3.48 24.49
CA HIS A 89 6.60 -4.52 25.49
C HIS A 89 7.90 -4.29 26.24
N SER A 90 7.90 -4.52 27.56
CA SER A 90 9.01 -4.09 28.41
C SER A 90 9.34 -5.09 29.50
N THR A 91 10.61 -5.09 29.88
CA THR A 91 11.16 -5.65 31.12
C THR A 91 11.78 -4.52 31.94
N PRO A 92 12.27 -4.76 33.15
CA PRO A 92 12.98 -3.73 33.91
C PRO A 92 14.24 -3.16 33.22
N ARG A 93 14.80 -3.84 32.21
CA ARG A 93 16.04 -3.47 31.51
C ARG A 93 15.84 -3.03 30.06
N VAL A 94 14.83 -3.54 29.39
CA VAL A 94 14.65 -3.38 27.93
C VAL A 94 13.20 -3.07 27.61
N SER A 95 12.98 -2.15 26.68
CA SER A 95 11.66 -1.88 26.08
C SER A 95 11.76 -1.94 24.57
N ILE A 96 10.78 -2.58 23.91
CA ILE A 96 10.77 -2.71 22.45
C ILE A 96 9.44 -2.34 21.83
N VAL A 97 9.51 -1.80 20.62
CA VAL A 97 8.41 -1.73 19.66
C VAL A 97 8.75 -2.59 18.45
N HIS A 98 7.76 -3.25 17.85
CA HIS A 98 7.98 -4.25 16.82
C HIS A 98 6.90 -4.17 15.73
N ASN A 99 7.34 -4.13 14.49
CA ASN A 99 6.53 -4.41 13.30
C ASN A 99 7.03 -5.71 12.68
N GLY A 100 6.16 -6.66 12.44
CA GLY A 100 6.51 -7.96 11.86
C GLY A 100 5.85 -9.12 12.59
N ILE A 101 6.34 -10.33 12.34
CA ILE A 101 5.89 -11.57 12.98
C ILE A 101 7.12 -12.44 13.33
N ILE A 102 7.20 -12.88 14.56
CA ILE A 102 8.18 -13.86 15.02
C ILE A 102 7.59 -15.26 14.86
N GLU A 103 7.87 -15.91 13.75
CA GLU A 103 7.26 -17.21 13.39
C GLU A 103 7.54 -18.31 14.40
N ASN A 104 8.72 -18.34 14.98
CA ASN A 104 9.13 -19.34 15.97
C ASN A 104 8.92 -18.90 17.42
N TYR A 105 8.01 -17.95 17.68
CA TYR A 105 7.75 -17.45 19.04
C TYR A 105 7.30 -18.56 20.01
N GLY A 106 6.51 -19.51 19.55
CA GLY A 106 6.01 -20.64 20.38
C GLY A 106 7.13 -21.48 20.99
N PRO A 107 8.04 -22.06 20.19
CA PRO A 107 9.23 -22.75 20.68
C PRO A 107 10.11 -21.90 21.58
N LEU A 108 10.36 -20.60 21.24
CA LEU A 108 11.15 -19.69 22.07
C LEU A 108 10.48 -19.40 23.41
N LYS A 109 9.15 -19.23 23.42
CA LYS A 109 8.36 -19.04 24.65
C LYS A 109 8.49 -20.25 25.57
N ALA A 110 8.35 -21.46 25.03
CA ALA A 110 8.47 -22.71 25.79
C ALA A 110 9.87 -22.85 26.42
N ASP A 111 10.93 -22.55 25.68
CA ASP A 111 12.32 -22.58 26.19
C ASP A 111 12.54 -21.56 27.30
N LEU A 112 12.06 -20.33 27.14
CA LEU A 112 12.15 -19.29 28.19
C LEU A 112 11.32 -19.63 29.42
N MET A 113 10.14 -20.21 29.27
CA MET A 113 9.33 -20.71 30.41
C MET A 113 10.04 -21.82 31.17
N ALA A 114 10.72 -22.73 30.51
CA ALA A 114 11.54 -23.77 31.13
C ALA A 114 12.73 -23.18 31.95
N LYS A 115 13.14 -21.96 31.59
CA LYS A 115 14.18 -21.17 32.32
C LYS A 115 13.61 -20.25 33.41
N GLY A 116 12.29 -20.36 33.68
CA GLY A 116 11.62 -19.59 34.75
C GLY A 116 11.11 -18.21 34.33
N VAL A 117 11.08 -17.88 33.03
CA VAL A 117 10.56 -16.60 32.55
C VAL A 117 9.01 -16.68 32.48
N THR A 118 8.35 -15.63 32.98
CA THR A 118 6.88 -15.49 32.94
C THR A 118 6.44 -14.54 31.84
N PHE A 119 5.22 -14.72 31.34
CA PHE A 119 4.61 -13.94 30.27
C PHE A 119 3.26 -13.40 30.69
N GLU A 120 2.92 -12.18 30.27
CA GLU A 120 1.68 -11.49 30.59
C GLU A 120 0.77 -11.31 29.38
N SER A 121 1.37 -11.19 28.17
CA SER A 121 0.64 -10.96 26.93
C SER A 121 0.58 -12.19 26.05
N GLU A 122 -0.26 -12.09 25.01
CA GLU A 122 -0.41 -13.11 23.97
C GLU A 122 0.46 -12.84 22.74
N THR A 123 1.32 -11.80 22.80
CA THR A 123 2.07 -11.34 21.63
C THR A 123 3.39 -12.08 21.47
N ASP A 124 3.79 -12.28 20.24
CA ASP A 124 5.12 -12.74 19.84
C ASP A 124 6.21 -11.74 20.26
N THR A 125 5.88 -10.46 20.30
CA THR A 125 6.79 -9.38 20.70
C THR A 125 7.21 -9.47 22.16
N GLU A 126 6.33 -9.91 23.08
CA GLU A 126 6.75 -10.15 24.46
C GLU A 126 7.80 -11.24 24.54
N VAL A 127 7.68 -12.29 23.71
CA VAL A 127 8.69 -13.36 23.65
C VAL A 127 10.04 -12.77 23.24
N LEU A 128 10.06 -11.86 22.27
CA LEU A 128 11.28 -11.22 21.81
C LEU A 128 11.93 -10.33 22.90
N VAL A 129 11.16 -9.49 23.60
CA VAL A 129 11.74 -8.64 24.65
C VAL A 129 12.26 -9.47 25.83
N ARG A 130 11.56 -10.55 26.19
CA ARG A 130 12.02 -11.49 27.22
C ARG A 130 13.30 -12.23 26.81
N LEU A 131 13.43 -12.59 25.53
CA LEU A 131 14.64 -13.21 24.98
C LEU A 131 15.84 -12.25 25.05
N ILE A 132 15.65 -10.99 24.62
CA ILE A 132 16.70 -9.96 24.72
C ILE A 132 17.12 -9.75 26.17
N ASP A 133 16.14 -9.62 27.08
CA ASP A 133 16.39 -9.45 28.52
C ASP A 133 17.14 -10.65 29.12
N TYR A 134 16.84 -11.87 28.69
CA TYR A 134 17.55 -13.09 29.10
C TYR A 134 19.04 -13.01 28.74
N PHE A 135 19.39 -12.56 27.54
CA PHE A 135 20.80 -12.37 27.16
C PHE A 135 21.47 -11.26 27.96
N CYS A 136 20.77 -10.16 28.25
CA CYS A 136 21.27 -9.12 29.15
C CYS A 136 21.57 -9.64 30.56
N CYS A 137 20.77 -10.60 31.06
CA CYS A 137 20.98 -11.19 32.39
C CYS A 137 22.11 -12.21 32.41
N THR A 138 22.17 -13.08 31.39
CA THR A 138 23.15 -14.17 31.35
C THR A 138 24.54 -13.72 30.92
N GLN A 139 24.62 -12.56 30.26
CA GLN A 139 25.86 -11.97 29.77
C GLN A 139 26.00 -10.50 30.23
N PRO A 140 26.13 -10.22 31.53
CA PRO A 140 26.06 -8.84 32.05
C PRO A 140 27.21 -7.94 31.61
N LYS A 141 28.28 -8.48 31.00
CA LYS A 141 29.39 -7.74 30.40
C LYS A 141 29.23 -7.49 28.90
N ALA A 142 28.25 -8.12 28.25
CA ALA A 142 27.98 -7.89 26.84
C ALA A 142 27.39 -6.49 26.62
N SER A 143 27.72 -5.86 25.50
CA SER A 143 27.06 -4.60 25.09
C SER A 143 25.59 -4.85 24.76
N PRO A 144 24.69 -3.84 24.85
CA PRO A 144 23.32 -3.95 24.38
C PRO A 144 23.23 -4.45 22.95
N LEU A 145 24.11 -3.99 22.06
CA LEU A 145 24.18 -4.43 20.67
C LEU A 145 24.50 -5.93 20.55
N THR A 146 25.38 -6.46 21.39
CA THR A 146 25.72 -7.89 21.40
C THR A 146 24.55 -8.74 21.88
N ALA A 147 23.93 -8.36 23.00
CA ALA A 147 22.76 -9.08 23.53
C ALA A 147 21.59 -9.11 22.51
N LEU A 148 21.36 -7.96 21.83
CA LEU A 148 20.35 -7.84 20.78
C LEU A 148 20.66 -8.77 19.60
N ARG A 149 21.90 -8.78 19.10
CA ARG A 149 22.33 -9.63 17.99
C ARG A 149 22.18 -11.11 18.31
N GLU A 150 22.57 -11.55 19.52
CA GLU A 150 22.44 -12.95 19.91
C GLU A 150 20.97 -13.39 20.03
N ALA A 151 20.11 -12.54 20.60
CA ALA A 151 18.68 -12.80 20.64
C ALA A 151 18.10 -12.95 19.23
N LEU A 152 18.44 -12.03 18.33
CA LEU A 152 17.93 -12.04 16.94
C LEU A 152 18.48 -13.21 16.12
N GLY A 153 19.65 -13.75 16.46
CA GLY A 153 20.20 -14.96 15.86
C GLY A 153 19.35 -16.22 16.10
N MET A 154 18.49 -16.22 17.12
CA MET A 154 17.55 -17.29 17.42
C MET A 154 16.16 -17.12 16.77
N VAL A 155 15.88 -15.94 16.21
CA VAL A 155 14.56 -15.53 15.71
C VAL A 155 14.39 -15.89 14.24
N ARG A 156 13.24 -16.48 13.90
CA ARG A 156 12.78 -16.64 12.51
C ARG A 156 11.56 -15.75 12.29
N GLY A 157 11.45 -15.21 11.06
CA GLY A 157 10.37 -14.30 10.66
C GLY A 157 10.87 -12.89 10.36
N SER A 158 9.93 -11.97 10.20
CA SER A 158 10.16 -10.57 9.82
C SER A 158 10.08 -9.65 11.03
N TYR A 159 10.95 -8.63 11.06
CA TYR A 159 10.89 -7.62 12.12
C TYR A 159 11.50 -6.27 11.71
N ALA A 160 10.88 -5.20 12.18
CA ALA A 160 11.48 -3.89 12.36
C ALA A 160 11.33 -3.52 13.83
N LEU A 161 12.43 -3.19 14.49
CA LEU A 161 12.49 -2.98 15.93
C LEU A 161 13.00 -1.58 16.26
N GLY A 162 12.36 -0.95 17.27
CA GLY A 162 12.96 0.12 18.06
C GLY A 162 13.16 -0.38 19.49
N VAL A 163 14.39 -0.30 20.00
CA VAL A 163 14.76 -0.87 21.30
C VAL A 163 15.41 0.18 22.18
N LEU A 164 14.94 0.30 23.42
CA LEU A 164 15.56 1.09 24.48
C LEU A 164 16.15 0.16 25.54
N PHE A 165 17.37 0.46 25.98
CA PHE A 165 17.99 -0.19 27.12
C PHE A 165 18.12 0.81 28.30
N ARG A 166 17.74 0.38 29.49
CA ARG A 166 17.89 1.20 30.69
C ARG A 166 19.35 1.61 30.96
N ALA A 167 20.30 0.77 30.53
CA ALA A 167 21.74 1.04 30.71
C ALA A 167 22.25 2.18 29.79
N GLU A 168 21.52 2.49 28.69
CA GLU A 168 21.89 3.54 27.73
C GLU A 168 20.64 4.37 27.39
N PRO A 169 20.18 5.23 28.32
CA PRO A 169 18.87 5.91 28.21
C PRO A 169 18.79 6.98 27.09
N ASP A 170 19.91 7.37 26.50
CA ASP A 170 20.03 8.33 25.40
C ASP A 170 20.09 7.65 24.02
N THR A 171 19.99 6.32 23.97
CA THR A 171 20.29 5.53 22.78
C THR A 171 19.08 4.70 22.35
N ILE A 172 18.77 4.75 21.06
CA ILE A 172 17.82 3.83 20.42
C ILE A 172 18.60 2.85 19.54
N TYR A 173 18.27 1.58 19.65
CA TYR A 173 18.74 0.55 18.75
C TYR A 173 17.62 0.23 17.76
N ALA A 174 17.87 0.46 16.49
CA ALA A 174 16.93 0.15 15.40
C ALA A 174 17.45 -1.06 14.62
N VAL A 175 16.59 -2.04 14.37
CA VAL A 175 16.97 -3.26 13.65
C VAL A 175 15.92 -3.58 12.59
N LYS A 176 16.38 -4.05 11.43
CA LYS A 176 15.51 -4.40 10.31
C LYS A 176 15.79 -5.81 9.80
N LYS A 177 14.70 -6.56 9.59
CA LYS A 177 14.64 -7.75 8.74
C LYS A 177 13.27 -7.82 8.08
N GLU A 178 13.22 -7.68 6.75
CA GLU A 178 12.03 -7.66 5.89
C GLU A 178 11.10 -6.44 6.10
N SER A 179 10.63 -6.17 7.33
CA SER A 179 9.76 -5.03 7.63
C SER A 179 10.48 -3.68 7.46
N PRO A 180 9.85 -2.63 6.88
CA PRO A 180 10.51 -1.36 6.59
C PRO A 180 10.89 -0.59 7.87
N LEU A 181 12.10 -0.02 7.86
CA LEU A 181 12.61 0.87 8.91
C LEU A 181 13.64 1.83 8.32
N ILE A 182 13.55 3.10 8.71
CA ILE A 182 14.45 4.18 8.33
C ILE A 182 14.96 4.91 9.56
N VAL A 183 16.08 5.60 9.42
CA VAL A 183 16.58 6.55 10.41
C VAL A 183 16.64 7.95 9.82
N GLY A 184 16.22 8.95 10.59
CA GLY A 184 16.22 10.37 10.18
C GLY A 184 17.40 11.12 10.79
N TRP A 185 18.04 11.97 9.96
CA TRP A 185 19.20 12.79 10.35
C TRP A 185 18.75 14.22 10.63
N GLY A 186 18.80 14.64 11.90
CA GLY A 186 18.53 16.00 12.34
C GLY A 186 19.79 16.77 12.75
N LYS A 187 19.60 17.97 13.34
CA LYS A 187 20.68 18.80 13.87
C LYS A 187 20.71 18.69 15.40
N GLY A 188 21.57 17.78 15.93
CA GLY A 188 21.64 17.48 17.37
C GLY A 188 20.40 16.69 17.85
N GLU A 189 19.77 15.99 16.97
CA GLU A 189 18.65 15.08 17.19
C GLU A 189 18.58 14.09 16.04
N ASN A 190 18.17 12.86 16.32
CA ASN A 190 17.99 11.82 15.29
C ASN A 190 16.75 10.99 15.59
N PHE A 191 16.27 10.31 14.55
CA PHE A 191 14.96 9.68 14.54
C PHE A 191 15.04 8.24 14.04
N VAL A 192 14.07 7.45 14.45
CA VAL A 192 13.74 6.14 13.85
C VAL A 192 12.29 6.20 13.40
N ALA A 193 11.95 5.68 12.21
CA ALA A 193 10.58 5.58 11.78
C ALA A 193 10.36 4.39 10.85
N SER A 194 9.14 3.87 10.83
CA SER A 194 8.73 2.86 9.85
C SER A 194 8.32 3.47 8.51
N ASP A 195 8.14 4.80 8.42
CA ASP A 195 7.84 5.52 7.19
C ASP A 195 8.23 7.00 7.26
N ILE A 196 8.51 7.57 6.08
CA ILE A 196 8.99 8.95 5.90
C ILE A 196 8.05 10.02 6.48
N PRO A 197 6.70 9.94 6.32
CA PRO A 197 5.78 10.96 6.84
C PRO A 197 5.95 11.30 8.32
N ALA A 198 6.41 10.36 9.14
CA ALA A 198 6.68 10.59 10.56
C ALA A 198 7.83 11.57 10.82
N LEU A 199 8.71 11.76 9.86
CA LEU A 199 9.94 12.53 9.98
C LEU A 199 9.85 13.94 9.38
N LEU A 200 8.96 14.18 8.39
CA LEU A 200 8.95 15.36 7.52
C LEU A 200 8.89 16.69 8.27
N LYS A 201 8.21 16.73 9.42
CA LYS A 201 8.14 17.91 10.29
C LYS A 201 9.51 18.32 10.85
N TYR A 202 10.44 17.37 10.99
CA TYR A 202 11.71 17.55 11.70
C TYR A 202 12.91 17.46 10.76
N THR A 203 12.88 16.56 9.80
CA THR A 203 13.95 16.36 8.81
C THR A 203 13.44 15.71 7.54
N ARG A 204 14.07 16.08 6.41
CA ARG A 204 13.91 15.40 5.12
C ARG A 204 15.05 14.44 4.82
N ARG A 205 16.11 14.45 5.63
CA ARG A 205 17.28 13.60 5.44
C ARG A 205 17.10 12.30 6.18
N TYR A 206 17.21 11.19 5.47
CA TYR A 206 17.04 9.85 6.04
C TYR A 206 17.97 8.84 5.39
N SER A 207 18.22 7.74 6.09
CA SER A 207 18.85 6.54 5.54
C SER A 207 17.94 5.34 5.74
N VAL A 208 17.91 4.45 4.74
CA VAL A 208 17.15 3.21 4.81
C VAL A 208 18.05 2.13 5.40
N LEU A 209 17.55 1.37 6.37
CA LEU A 209 18.22 0.18 6.85
C LEU A 209 18.10 -0.92 5.79
N GLU A 210 19.19 -1.62 5.54
CA GLU A 210 19.20 -2.81 4.70
C GLU A 210 18.86 -4.08 5.48
N GLU A 211 18.80 -5.20 4.80
CA GLU A 211 18.43 -6.49 5.38
C GLU A 211 19.45 -6.95 6.42
N GLY A 212 18.99 -7.12 7.66
CA GLY A 212 19.83 -7.49 8.80
C GLY A 212 20.59 -6.33 9.46
N ASP A 213 20.40 -5.09 9.00
CA ASP A 213 21.06 -3.93 9.60
C ASP A 213 20.61 -3.67 11.02
N MET A 214 21.56 -3.17 11.81
CA MET A 214 21.35 -2.57 13.12
C MET A 214 21.88 -1.14 13.12
N ALA A 215 21.08 -0.18 13.58
CA ALA A 215 21.51 1.20 13.78
C ALA A 215 21.50 1.57 15.25
N VAL A 216 22.57 2.20 15.71
CA VAL A 216 22.68 2.82 17.03
C VAL A 216 22.46 4.32 16.85
N VAL A 217 21.33 4.81 17.34
CA VAL A 217 20.82 6.17 17.10
C VAL A 217 20.92 6.97 18.40
N LYS A 218 21.75 8.03 18.39
CA LYS A 218 21.92 9.01 19.47
C LYS A 218 21.67 10.42 18.94
N ALA A 219 21.52 11.38 19.82
CA ALA A 219 21.34 12.78 19.46
C ALA A 219 22.50 13.37 18.62
N ASP A 220 23.71 12.90 18.85
CA ASP A 220 24.93 13.37 18.22
C ASP A 220 25.34 12.60 16.95
N GLY A 221 24.68 11.47 16.65
CA GLY A 221 24.98 10.69 15.45
C GLY A 221 24.29 9.34 15.37
N ILE A 222 24.46 8.72 14.20
CA ILE A 222 23.91 7.39 13.87
C ILE A 222 25.07 6.51 13.39
N ARG A 223 25.17 5.29 13.90
CA ARG A 223 26.14 4.28 13.46
C ARG A 223 25.41 3.03 12.99
N PHE A 224 25.81 2.51 11.86
CA PHE A 224 25.22 1.30 11.28
C PHE A 224 26.16 0.11 11.42
N TYR A 225 25.55 -1.05 11.59
CA TYR A 225 26.22 -2.34 11.67
C TYR A 225 25.44 -3.34 10.82
N ASP A 226 26.13 -4.22 10.11
CA ASP A 226 25.52 -5.34 9.40
C ASP A 226 25.04 -6.44 10.36
N ALA A 227 24.42 -7.49 9.83
CA ALA A 227 23.94 -8.65 10.59
C ALA A 227 25.03 -9.37 11.41
N PHE A 228 26.30 -9.18 11.05
CA PHE A 228 27.45 -9.76 11.74
C PHE A 228 28.04 -8.82 12.81
N GLY A 229 27.50 -7.60 12.92
CA GLY A 229 27.98 -6.57 13.85
C GLY A 229 29.19 -5.79 13.34
N LYS A 230 29.52 -5.85 12.04
CA LYS A 230 30.56 -5.07 11.40
C LYS A 230 30.03 -3.67 11.09
N PRO A 231 30.77 -2.58 11.37
CA PRO A 231 30.38 -1.24 10.98
C PRO A 231 30.24 -1.12 9.47
N VAL A 232 29.15 -0.46 9.04
CA VAL A 232 28.84 -0.19 7.63
C VAL A 232 28.38 1.25 7.46
N GLU A 233 28.47 1.78 6.25
CA GLU A 233 27.89 3.09 5.90
C GLU A 233 26.59 2.91 5.14
N ARG A 234 25.68 3.88 5.28
CA ARG A 234 24.40 3.93 4.56
C ARG A 234 24.23 5.30 3.90
N GLU A 235 23.74 5.29 2.70
CA GLU A 235 23.45 6.51 1.95
C GLU A 235 22.45 7.38 2.69
N VAL A 236 22.67 8.70 2.65
CA VAL A 236 21.73 9.68 3.17
C VAL A 236 20.90 10.22 2.01
N LEU A 237 19.65 9.86 1.99
CA LEU A 237 18.66 10.29 1.01
C LEU A 237 17.94 11.56 1.50
N THR A 238 17.31 12.27 0.55
CA THR A 238 16.45 13.42 0.85
C THR A 238 15.04 13.16 0.33
N ALA A 239 14.04 13.32 1.18
CA ALA A 239 12.65 13.17 0.78
C ALA A 239 12.22 14.36 -0.10
N ASP A 240 11.67 14.07 -1.26
CA ASP A 240 11.15 15.06 -2.22
C ASP A 240 9.78 15.62 -1.82
N TRP A 241 9.15 15.06 -0.80
CA TRP A 241 7.83 15.48 -0.32
C TRP A 241 7.97 16.60 0.71
N ASP A 242 7.01 17.52 0.71
CA ASP A 242 6.84 18.49 1.78
C ASP A 242 5.66 18.12 2.68
N GLU A 243 5.55 18.83 3.82
CA GLU A 243 4.53 18.55 4.82
C GLU A 243 3.12 18.85 4.28
N GLU A 244 2.97 19.87 3.38
CA GLU A 244 1.69 20.24 2.77
C GLU A 244 1.11 19.14 1.89
N ALA A 245 1.95 18.34 1.22
CA ALA A 245 1.52 17.21 0.42
C ALA A 245 0.81 16.11 1.27
N ALA A 246 1.15 16.02 2.54
CA ALA A 246 0.55 15.09 3.50
C ALA A 246 -0.63 15.69 4.29
N GLU A 247 -1.18 16.85 3.86
CA GLU A 247 -2.36 17.49 4.45
C GLU A 247 -3.60 17.34 3.57
N LYS A 248 -4.79 17.54 4.15
CA LYS A 248 -6.06 17.42 3.42
C LYS A 248 -6.32 18.53 2.41
N GLY A 249 -5.61 19.66 2.47
CA GLY A 249 -5.72 20.75 1.49
C GLY A 249 -7.14 21.32 1.32
N GLY A 250 -7.91 21.40 2.41
CA GLY A 250 -9.29 21.90 2.39
C GLY A 250 -10.36 20.84 2.06
N TYR A 251 -9.99 19.63 1.69
CA TYR A 251 -10.93 18.52 1.51
C TYR A 251 -11.36 17.90 2.86
N PRO A 252 -12.59 17.37 2.96
CA PRO A 252 -13.05 16.73 4.20
C PRO A 252 -12.28 15.44 4.50
N HIS A 253 -11.82 14.72 3.46
CA HIS A 253 -11.12 13.45 3.56
C HIS A 253 -9.93 13.39 2.60
N PHE A 254 -8.89 12.62 2.96
CA PHE A 254 -7.75 12.35 2.08
C PHE A 254 -8.19 11.65 0.79
N MET A 255 -9.07 10.66 0.88
CA MET A 255 -9.54 9.93 -0.31
C MET A 255 -10.15 10.88 -1.35
N LEU A 256 -10.97 11.86 -0.94
CA LEU A 256 -11.54 12.80 -1.90
C LEU A 256 -10.47 13.71 -2.50
N LYS A 257 -9.52 14.21 -1.71
CA LYS A 257 -8.35 14.95 -2.19
C LYS A 257 -7.61 14.15 -3.25
N GLU A 258 -7.28 12.89 -2.93
CA GLU A 258 -6.51 12.00 -3.79
C GLU A 258 -7.26 11.65 -5.10
N ILE A 259 -8.59 11.53 -5.06
CA ILE A 259 -9.41 11.41 -6.28
C ILE A 259 -9.29 12.67 -7.13
N HIS A 260 -9.29 13.86 -6.53
CA HIS A 260 -9.13 15.13 -7.25
C HIS A 260 -7.70 15.43 -7.70
N GLU A 261 -6.70 14.80 -7.13
CA GLU A 261 -5.30 14.90 -7.54
C GLU A 261 -4.95 14.04 -8.76
N GLN A 262 -5.84 13.16 -9.22
CA GLN A 262 -5.57 12.27 -10.34
C GLN A 262 -5.09 12.99 -11.62
N PRO A 263 -5.66 14.14 -12.05
CA PRO A 263 -5.17 14.85 -13.23
C PRO A 263 -3.70 15.26 -13.13
N SER A 264 -3.30 15.81 -11.99
CA SER A 264 -1.89 16.21 -11.75
C SER A 264 -0.97 15.01 -11.62
N ALA A 265 -1.43 13.93 -10.98
CA ALA A 265 -0.68 12.69 -10.87
C ALA A 265 -0.45 12.02 -12.24
N ILE A 266 -1.44 12.04 -13.14
CA ILE A 266 -1.30 11.59 -14.52
C ILE A 266 -0.19 12.38 -15.23
N THR A 267 -0.26 13.72 -15.14
CA THR A 267 0.74 14.60 -15.75
C THR A 267 2.15 14.30 -15.23
N ALA A 268 2.31 14.22 -13.91
CA ALA A 268 3.60 13.93 -13.28
C ALA A 268 4.16 12.55 -13.67
N THR A 269 3.28 11.57 -13.93
CA THR A 269 3.67 10.21 -14.31
C THR A 269 4.01 10.09 -15.79
N VAL A 270 3.17 10.68 -16.66
CA VAL A 270 3.23 10.45 -18.12
C VAL A 270 4.19 11.43 -18.80
N SER A 271 4.10 12.75 -18.51
CA SER A 271 4.83 13.77 -19.25
C SER A 271 6.36 13.57 -19.25
N PRO A 272 7.02 13.21 -18.14
CA PRO A 272 8.47 12.97 -18.14
C PRO A 272 8.91 11.75 -18.97
N ARG A 273 7.95 10.91 -19.37
CA ARG A 273 8.17 9.67 -20.13
C ARG A 273 7.69 9.76 -21.57
N VAL A 274 7.61 10.96 -22.09
CA VAL A 274 7.26 11.21 -23.50
C VAL A 274 8.34 12.10 -24.09
N GLU A 275 8.99 11.62 -25.16
CA GLU A 275 9.99 12.35 -25.92
C GLU A 275 9.61 12.30 -27.39
N ASP A 276 9.52 13.45 -28.06
CA ASP A 276 9.06 13.60 -29.46
C ASP A 276 7.72 12.90 -29.74
N GLY A 277 6.83 12.84 -28.75
CA GLY A 277 5.53 12.17 -28.82
C GLY A 277 5.59 10.66 -28.65
N MET A 278 6.76 10.08 -28.47
CA MET A 278 6.96 8.64 -28.26
C MET A 278 7.10 8.32 -26.77
N PRO A 279 6.64 7.14 -26.31
CA PRO A 279 6.87 6.71 -24.93
C PRO A 279 8.35 6.37 -24.71
N ASP A 280 8.97 7.05 -23.75
CA ASP A 280 10.31 6.77 -23.24
C ASP A 280 10.21 6.32 -21.78
N LEU A 281 10.51 5.06 -21.51
CA LEU A 281 10.41 4.49 -20.16
C LEU A 281 11.49 5.02 -19.20
N ARG A 282 12.49 5.73 -19.71
CA ARG A 282 13.69 6.18 -18.96
C ARG A 282 14.44 5.02 -18.30
N LEU A 283 14.47 3.87 -18.99
CA LEU A 283 15.14 2.63 -18.58
C LEU A 283 16.16 2.23 -19.65
N PRO A 284 17.37 2.81 -19.63
CA PRO A 284 18.38 2.58 -20.69
C PRO A 284 18.80 1.12 -20.81
N GLU A 285 18.70 0.35 -19.70
CA GLU A 285 19.03 -1.09 -19.71
C GLU A 285 17.92 -1.96 -20.32
N LEU A 286 16.69 -1.46 -20.42
CA LEU A 286 15.57 -2.16 -21.06
C LEU A 286 15.44 -1.71 -22.52
N THR A 287 16.43 -2.09 -23.34
CA THR A 287 16.51 -1.71 -24.75
C THR A 287 15.42 -2.33 -25.61
N ASP A 288 15.25 -1.81 -26.84
CA ASP A 288 14.30 -2.37 -27.80
C ASP A 288 14.61 -3.82 -28.16
N GLU A 289 15.90 -4.19 -28.24
CA GLU A 289 16.31 -5.57 -28.49
C GLU A 289 15.90 -6.51 -27.35
N ARG A 290 15.93 -6.03 -26.10
CA ARG A 290 15.41 -6.80 -24.95
C ARG A 290 13.89 -6.90 -24.99
N LEU A 291 13.20 -5.79 -25.25
CA LEU A 291 11.74 -5.79 -25.41
C LEU A 291 11.27 -6.74 -26.52
N GLN A 292 12.00 -6.79 -27.64
CA GLN A 292 11.71 -7.72 -28.74
C GLN A 292 11.82 -9.20 -28.36
N LYS A 293 12.71 -9.55 -27.43
CA LYS A 293 12.94 -10.94 -26.98
C LYS A 293 11.90 -11.42 -25.97
N ILE A 294 11.19 -10.55 -25.28
CA ILE A 294 10.21 -10.95 -24.28
C ILE A 294 9.16 -11.87 -24.91
N ARG A 295 8.98 -13.08 -24.35
CA ARG A 295 8.02 -14.09 -24.81
C ARG A 295 6.70 -13.98 -24.08
N ASN A 296 6.75 -13.97 -22.75
CA ASN A 296 5.57 -13.88 -21.91
C ASN A 296 5.78 -12.80 -20.84
N ILE A 297 4.67 -12.29 -20.31
CA ILE A 297 4.70 -11.29 -19.24
C ILE A 297 3.81 -11.79 -18.10
N HIS A 298 4.37 -11.82 -16.88
CA HIS A 298 3.64 -12.13 -15.66
C HIS A 298 3.46 -10.86 -14.84
N LEU A 299 2.22 -10.36 -14.74
CA LEU A 299 1.88 -9.21 -13.92
C LEU A 299 1.45 -9.71 -12.54
N VAL A 300 2.26 -9.43 -11.51
CA VAL A 300 2.07 -9.98 -10.17
C VAL A 300 1.83 -8.86 -9.17
N ALA A 301 0.72 -8.92 -8.46
CA ALA A 301 0.33 -7.89 -7.51
C ALA A 301 -0.75 -8.38 -6.52
N CYS A 302 -1.18 -7.51 -5.60
CA CYS A 302 -2.27 -7.74 -4.67
C CYS A 302 -3.36 -6.66 -4.83
N GLY A 303 -4.63 -7.03 -4.63
CA GLY A 303 -5.76 -6.12 -4.55
C GLY A 303 -5.89 -5.17 -5.75
N THR A 304 -6.02 -3.87 -5.48
CA THR A 304 -6.15 -2.81 -6.49
C THR A 304 -5.05 -2.84 -7.55
N ALA A 305 -3.80 -3.09 -7.15
CA ALA A 305 -2.68 -3.19 -8.08
C ALA A 305 -2.80 -4.41 -9.02
N MET A 306 -3.38 -5.52 -8.55
CA MET A 306 -3.68 -6.68 -9.40
C MET A 306 -4.76 -6.33 -10.44
N HIS A 307 -5.79 -5.56 -10.06
CA HIS A 307 -6.80 -5.07 -11.00
C HIS A 307 -6.19 -4.13 -12.06
N ALA A 308 -5.19 -3.31 -11.70
CA ALA A 308 -4.42 -2.55 -12.69
C ALA A 308 -3.66 -3.49 -13.64
N GLY A 309 -3.07 -4.56 -13.12
CA GLY A 309 -2.45 -5.62 -13.91
C GLY A 309 -3.41 -6.24 -14.93
N MET A 310 -4.69 -6.45 -14.59
CA MET A 310 -5.70 -6.99 -15.52
C MET A 310 -5.96 -6.05 -16.71
N VAL A 311 -6.00 -4.75 -16.47
CA VAL A 311 -6.08 -3.75 -17.55
C VAL A 311 -4.82 -3.78 -18.38
N GLY A 312 -3.64 -3.78 -17.74
CA GLY A 312 -2.32 -3.87 -18.38
C GLY A 312 -2.19 -5.12 -19.25
N LYS A 313 -2.58 -6.30 -18.75
CA LYS A 313 -2.65 -7.54 -19.52
C LYS A 313 -3.40 -7.33 -20.82
N THR A 314 -4.62 -6.82 -20.73
CA THR A 314 -5.48 -6.64 -21.91
C THR A 314 -4.85 -5.66 -22.91
N ALA A 315 -4.22 -4.58 -22.44
CA ALA A 315 -3.53 -3.63 -23.30
C ALA A 315 -2.31 -4.26 -23.99
N ILE A 316 -1.48 -4.99 -23.25
CA ILE A 316 -0.28 -5.68 -23.77
C ILE A 316 -0.69 -6.72 -24.83
N GLU A 317 -1.66 -7.58 -24.54
CA GLU A 317 -2.10 -8.62 -25.47
C GLU A 317 -2.73 -8.03 -26.75
N ARG A 318 -3.54 -6.95 -26.62
CA ARG A 318 -4.14 -6.28 -27.77
C ARG A 318 -3.12 -5.60 -28.67
N LEU A 319 -2.17 -4.87 -28.08
CA LEU A 319 -1.25 -4.01 -28.81
C LEU A 319 0.03 -4.71 -29.22
N ALA A 320 0.70 -5.35 -28.27
CA ALA A 320 2.02 -5.96 -28.50
C ALA A 320 1.95 -7.42 -28.98
N ARG A 321 0.78 -8.07 -28.84
CA ARG A 321 0.56 -9.49 -29.18
C ARG A 321 1.52 -10.42 -28.43
N VAL A 322 1.86 -10.05 -27.20
CA VAL A 322 2.64 -10.85 -26.24
C VAL A 322 1.67 -11.45 -25.24
N HIS A 323 1.81 -12.74 -24.96
CA HIS A 323 0.99 -13.39 -23.94
C HIS A 323 1.29 -12.77 -22.57
N ALA A 324 0.24 -12.42 -21.85
CA ALA A 324 0.34 -11.86 -20.53
C ALA A 324 -0.59 -12.58 -19.54
N GLU A 325 -0.11 -12.85 -18.35
CA GLU A 325 -0.87 -13.47 -17.27
C GLU A 325 -0.87 -12.55 -16.04
N VAL A 326 -1.96 -12.55 -15.29
CA VAL A 326 -2.08 -11.79 -14.04
C VAL A 326 -2.23 -12.76 -12.89
N ASP A 327 -1.37 -12.61 -11.88
CA ASP A 327 -1.39 -13.42 -10.69
C ASP A 327 -1.56 -12.60 -9.41
N ILE A 328 -2.23 -13.20 -8.43
CA ILE A 328 -2.21 -12.74 -7.05
C ILE A 328 -0.85 -13.12 -6.45
N ALA A 329 -0.15 -12.17 -5.85
CA ALA A 329 1.23 -12.39 -5.42
C ALA A 329 1.37 -13.52 -4.37
N SER A 330 0.41 -13.66 -3.44
CA SER A 330 0.38 -14.76 -2.46
C SER A 330 0.29 -16.13 -3.12
N GLU A 331 -0.49 -16.26 -4.21
CA GLU A 331 -0.64 -17.51 -4.94
C GLU A 331 0.55 -17.78 -5.86
N PHE A 332 1.06 -16.75 -6.55
CA PHE A 332 2.21 -16.86 -7.46
C PHE A 332 3.41 -17.53 -6.79
N ARG A 333 3.73 -17.13 -5.55
CA ARG A 333 4.90 -17.65 -4.84
C ARG A 333 4.80 -19.14 -4.46
N TYR A 334 3.59 -19.70 -4.32
CA TYR A 334 3.40 -21.08 -3.85
C TYR A 334 2.96 -22.04 -4.95
N ARG A 335 2.42 -21.58 -6.07
CA ARG A 335 1.96 -22.43 -7.16
C ARG A 335 3.07 -22.99 -8.06
N ASP A 336 4.34 -22.69 -7.78
CA ASP A 336 5.50 -23.04 -8.61
C ASP A 336 5.32 -22.60 -10.08
N PRO A 337 5.33 -21.28 -10.36
CA PRO A 337 5.01 -20.73 -11.67
C PRO A 337 6.01 -21.20 -12.73
N ILE A 338 5.50 -21.44 -13.94
CA ILE A 338 6.34 -21.72 -15.11
C ILE A 338 6.95 -20.41 -15.57
N LEU A 339 8.26 -20.28 -15.46
CA LEU A 339 9.02 -19.09 -15.78
C LEU A 339 10.21 -19.45 -16.68
N ASP A 340 10.39 -18.66 -17.76
CA ASP A 340 11.51 -18.78 -18.69
C ASP A 340 12.39 -17.51 -18.58
N PRO A 341 13.73 -17.59 -18.72
CA PRO A 341 14.61 -16.40 -18.70
C PRO A 341 14.28 -15.34 -19.77
N GLU A 342 13.55 -15.68 -20.83
CA GLU A 342 13.04 -14.73 -21.83
C GLU A 342 11.67 -14.14 -21.48
N ASP A 343 11.08 -14.49 -20.33
CA ASP A 343 9.89 -13.84 -19.79
C ASP A 343 10.26 -12.54 -19.08
N LEU A 344 9.25 -11.73 -18.76
CA LEU A 344 9.36 -10.56 -17.90
C LEU A 344 8.30 -10.66 -16.78
N VAL A 345 8.74 -10.56 -15.53
CA VAL A 345 7.82 -10.40 -14.41
C VAL A 345 7.65 -8.91 -14.11
N ILE A 346 6.40 -8.43 -14.14
CA ILE A 346 6.05 -7.04 -13.78
C ILE A 346 5.40 -7.07 -12.40
N ILE A 347 6.08 -6.50 -11.43
CA ILE A 347 5.62 -6.36 -10.05
C ILE A 347 4.96 -5.00 -9.89
N ILE A 348 3.71 -4.97 -9.41
CA ILE A 348 2.97 -3.72 -9.23
C ILE A 348 2.64 -3.54 -7.74
N SER A 349 3.09 -2.43 -7.15
CA SER A 349 2.84 -2.10 -5.74
C SER A 349 2.87 -0.59 -5.51
N GLN A 350 1.86 -0.03 -4.85
CA GLN A 350 1.87 1.38 -4.50
C GLN A 350 3.00 1.70 -3.51
N SER A 351 3.08 0.95 -2.41
CA SER A 351 4.06 1.17 -1.34
C SER A 351 5.46 0.64 -1.66
N GLY A 352 5.54 -0.38 -2.54
CA GLY A 352 6.77 -1.12 -2.78
C GLY A 352 7.26 -1.94 -1.56
N GLU A 353 6.37 -2.17 -0.57
CA GLU A 353 6.68 -2.87 0.69
C GLU A 353 5.72 -4.04 0.96
N THR A 354 4.87 -4.42 0.02
CA THR A 354 3.94 -5.54 0.18
C THR A 354 4.70 -6.86 0.24
N SER A 355 4.56 -7.59 1.34
CA SER A 355 5.33 -8.81 1.65
C SER A 355 5.23 -9.87 0.55
N ASP A 356 4.01 -10.28 0.20
CA ASP A 356 3.79 -11.28 -0.85
C ASP A 356 4.37 -10.85 -2.20
N THR A 357 4.23 -9.57 -2.55
CA THR A 357 4.72 -9.02 -3.81
C THR A 357 6.25 -9.00 -3.86
N LEU A 358 6.90 -8.67 -2.74
CA LEU A 358 8.36 -8.74 -2.60
C LEU A 358 8.88 -10.19 -2.67
N ALA A 359 8.14 -11.12 -2.07
CA ALA A 359 8.49 -12.54 -2.14
C ALA A 359 8.33 -13.10 -3.56
N ALA A 360 7.29 -12.71 -4.29
CA ALA A 360 7.12 -13.06 -5.71
C ALA A 360 8.27 -12.51 -6.58
N LEU A 361 8.72 -11.28 -6.34
CA LEU A 361 9.90 -10.70 -6.98
C LEU A 361 11.15 -11.55 -6.73
N ARG A 362 11.42 -11.88 -5.46
CA ARG A 362 12.59 -12.71 -5.08
C ARG A 362 12.54 -14.09 -5.76
N LEU A 363 11.35 -14.71 -5.84
CA LEU A 363 11.15 -15.97 -6.55
C LEU A 363 11.51 -15.84 -8.03
N ALA A 364 11.00 -14.84 -8.75
CA ALA A 364 11.30 -14.60 -10.15
C ALA A 364 12.82 -14.43 -10.38
N LYS A 365 13.47 -13.61 -9.55
CA LYS A 365 14.94 -13.42 -9.62
C LYS A 365 15.73 -14.68 -9.33
N SER A 366 15.29 -15.51 -8.39
CA SER A 366 15.94 -16.81 -8.09
C SER A 366 15.87 -17.79 -9.26
N ARG A 367 14.89 -17.60 -10.17
CA ARG A 367 14.73 -18.38 -11.41
C ARG A 367 15.43 -17.75 -12.61
N GLY A 368 16.14 -16.61 -12.41
CA GLY A 368 16.87 -15.89 -13.48
C GLY A 368 15.97 -15.09 -14.41
N VAL A 369 14.73 -14.81 -14.03
CA VAL A 369 13.78 -14.02 -14.82
C VAL A 369 13.90 -12.54 -14.45
N PRO A 370 14.05 -11.62 -15.43
CA PRO A 370 14.12 -10.19 -15.16
C PRO A 370 12.80 -9.65 -14.59
N VAL A 371 12.94 -8.70 -13.65
CA VAL A 371 11.81 -8.10 -12.95
C VAL A 371 11.75 -6.60 -13.19
N LEU A 372 10.61 -6.13 -13.70
CA LEU A 372 10.23 -4.71 -13.76
C LEU A 372 9.28 -4.39 -12.59
N ALA A 373 9.64 -3.43 -11.76
CA ALA A 373 8.78 -2.91 -10.70
C ALA A 373 8.06 -1.64 -11.13
N ILE A 374 6.75 -1.56 -10.89
CA ILE A 374 5.93 -0.35 -10.99
C ILE A 374 5.56 0.04 -9.56
N VAL A 375 6.20 1.07 -9.02
CA VAL A 375 6.05 1.47 -7.61
C VAL A 375 5.94 2.99 -7.46
N ASN A 376 5.29 3.45 -6.38
CA ASN A 376 5.18 4.89 -6.12
C ASN A 376 6.26 5.39 -5.14
N VAL A 377 6.67 4.57 -4.17
CA VAL A 377 7.62 4.99 -3.13
C VAL A 377 9.05 4.76 -3.60
N VAL A 378 9.80 5.87 -3.75
CA VAL A 378 11.21 5.87 -4.14
C VAL A 378 12.03 5.17 -3.05
N GLY A 379 12.94 4.28 -3.47
CA GLY A 379 13.82 3.56 -2.55
C GLY A 379 13.13 2.48 -1.71
N SER A 380 11.89 2.09 -2.04
CA SER A 380 11.21 0.96 -1.40
C SER A 380 11.93 -0.38 -1.60
N SER A 381 11.60 -1.38 -0.79
CA SER A 381 12.23 -2.70 -0.84
C SER A 381 12.09 -3.37 -2.21
N ILE A 382 10.90 -3.26 -2.83
CA ILE A 382 10.65 -3.77 -4.19
C ILE A 382 11.50 -3.00 -5.20
N ALA A 383 11.57 -1.64 -5.10
CA ALA A 383 12.35 -0.82 -6.02
C ALA A 383 13.85 -1.18 -5.99
N ARG A 384 14.40 -1.42 -4.78
CA ARG A 384 15.82 -1.80 -4.64
C ARG A 384 16.14 -3.22 -5.13
N ALA A 385 15.16 -4.11 -5.08
CA ALA A 385 15.36 -5.51 -5.43
C ALA A 385 15.12 -5.81 -6.92
N ALA A 386 14.35 -4.98 -7.63
CA ALA A 386 14.01 -5.14 -9.03
C ALA A 386 15.19 -4.84 -9.97
N ASP A 387 15.14 -5.39 -11.18
CA ASP A 387 16.14 -5.12 -12.24
C ASP A 387 15.83 -3.80 -12.95
N TYR A 388 14.54 -3.48 -13.10
CA TYR A 388 14.04 -2.23 -13.69
C TYR A 388 12.98 -1.61 -12.80
N VAL A 389 12.93 -0.28 -12.73
CA VAL A 389 11.96 0.43 -11.87
C VAL A 389 11.28 1.56 -12.62
N LEU A 390 9.96 1.52 -12.67
CA LEU A 390 9.10 2.62 -13.12
C LEU A 390 8.39 3.23 -11.90
N TYR A 391 8.86 4.40 -11.45
CA TYR A 391 8.18 5.15 -10.40
C TYR A 391 6.94 5.85 -10.94
N THR A 392 5.83 5.80 -10.23
CA THR A 392 4.56 6.38 -10.70
C THR A 392 4.37 7.85 -10.36
N TYR A 393 5.19 8.42 -9.47
CA TYR A 393 5.17 9.84 -9.08
C TYR A 393 3.79 10.41 -8.69
N ALA A 394 2.92 9.59 -8.09
CA ALA A 394 1.61 10.03 -7.60
C ALA A 394 1.70 10.95 -6.37
N GLY A 395 2.90 11.11 -5.80
CA GLY A 395 3.06 11.73 -4.48
C GLY A 395 2.53 10.81 -3.36
N PRO A 396 2.42 11.32 -2.12
CA PRO A 396 1.92 10.54 -0.99
C PRO A 396 0.43 10.22 -1.17
N GLU A 397 0.05 8.97 -0.92
CA GLU A 397 -1.33 8.50 -0.88
C GLU A 397 -1.61 7.98 0.53
N ILE A 398 -2.44 8.71 1.28
CA ILE A 398 -2.67 8.54 2.72
C ILE A 398 -3.92 7.71 3.01
N ALA A 399 -5.00 7.93 2.24
CA ALA A 399 -6.21 7.12 2.38
C ALA A 399 -5.88 5.64 2.18
N VAL A 400 -6.43 4.78 3.05
CA VAL A 400 -6.13 3.34 3.03
C VAL A 400 -6.55 2.72 1.70
N ALA A 401 -7.77 3.01 1.23
CA ALA A 401 -8.23 2.59 -0.09
C ALA A 401 -7.53 3.38 -1.19
N SER A 402 -6.81 2.70 -2.07
CA SER A 402 -6.03 3.31 -3.14
C SER A 402 -6.91 3.88 -4.25
N THR A 403 -6.59 5.08 -4.74
CA THR A 403 -7.31 5.77 -5.83
C THR A 403 -6.37 6.33 -6.89
N LYS A 404 -5.61 7.39 -6.58
CA LYS A 404 -4.69 8.02 -7.54
C LYS A 404 -3.53 7.09 -7.93
N ALA A 405 -3.05 6.25 -7.00
CA ALA A 405 -2.01 5.28 -7.31
C ALA A 405 -2.49 4.25 -8.34
N TYR A 406 -3.73 3.77 -8.26
CA TYR A 406 -4.32 2.92 -9.29
C TYR A 406 -4.32 3.61 -10.66
N MET A 407 -4.78 4.87 -10.72
CA MET A 407 -4.80 5.66 -11.94
C MET A 407 -3.42 5.72 -12.61
N VAL A 408 -2.39 6.06 -11.85
CA VAL A 408 -1.04 6.18 -12.42
C VAL A 408 -0.38 4.83 -12.71
N GLN A 409 -0.78 3.76 -12.03
CA GLN A 409 -0.40 2.40 -12.40
C GLN A 409 -0.96 2.03 -13.78
N LEU A 410 -2.22 2.37 -14.07
CA LEU A 410 -2.81 2.21 -15.41
C LEU A 410 -2.01 3.00 -16.46
N CYS A 411 -1.72 4.28 -16.19
CA CYS A 411 -0.95 5.12 -17.12
C CYS A 411 0.43 4.52 -17.42
N THR A 412 1.12 4.03 -16.38
CA THR A 412 2.45 3.41 -16.52
C THR A 412 2.39 2.12 -17.33
N LEU A 413 1.36 1.30 -17.10
CA LEU A 413 1.14 0.06 -17.87
C LEU A 413 0.80 0.36 -19.34
N TYR A 414 0.05 1.43 -19.64
CA TYR A 414 -0.21 1.86 -21.01
C TYR A 414 1.08 2.35 -21.70
N LEU A 415 1.90 3.18 -21.04
CA LEU A 415 3.20 3.59 -21.57
C LEU A 415 4.09 2.39 -21.90
N PHE A 416 4.16 1.42 -20.99
CA PHE A 416 4.89 0.17 -21.21
C PHE A 416 4.33 -0.62 -22.40
N ALA A 417 3.01 -0.78 -22.48
CA ALA A 417 2.34 -1.51 -23.56
C ALA A 417 2.59 -0.85 -24.93
N PHE A 418 2.54 0.50 -25.01
CA PHE A 418 2.82 1.26 -26.23
C PHE A 418 4.27 1.08 -26.66
N ARG A 419 5.22 1.22 -25.73
CA ARG A 419 6.66 1.03 -26.02
C ARG A 419 6.95 -0.40 -26.46
N LEU A 420 6.41 -1.40 -25.76
CA LEU A 420 6.57 -2.80 -26.12
C LEU A 420 6.00 -3.09 -27.52
N ALA A 421 4.80 -2.60 -27.81
CA ALA A 421 4.14 -2.82 -29.10
C ALA A 421 4.91 -2.18 -30.25
N TYR A 422 5.47 -0.98 -30.06
CA TYR A 422 6.35 -0.32 -30.99
C TYR A 422 7.63 -1.13 -31.22
N ALA A 423 8.32 -1.50 -30.15
CA ALA A 423 9.56 -2.32 -30.23
C ALA A 423 9.33 -3.66 -30.93
N LYS A 424 8.17 -4.30 -30.72
CA LYS A 424 7.75 -5.55 -31.41
C LYS A 424 7.30 -5.32 -32.87
N GLY A 425 7.30 -4.06 -33.38
CA GLY A 425 6.83 -3.74 -34.73
C GLY A 425 5.33 -3.98 -34.94
N ARG A 426 4.52 -3.94 -33.84
CA ARG A 426 3.07 -4.12 -33.88
C ARG A 426 2.30 -2.81 -34.01
N LEU A 427 2.90 -1.71 -33.56
CA LEU A 427 2.41 -0.36 -33.78
C LEU A 427 3.40 0.42 -34.64
N SER A 428 2.88 1.23 -35.56
CA SER A 428 3.68 2.24 -36.26
C SER A 428 4.04 3.40 -35.32
N GLU A 429 5.06 4.17 -35.67
CA GLU A 429 5.41 5.39 -34.94
C GLU A 429 4.21 6.37 -34.85
N ALA A 430 3.50 6.57 -35.96
CA ALA A 430 2.33 7.46 -36.01
C ALA A 430 1.22 7.03 -35.05
N GLU A 431 0.91 5.75 -35.00
CA GLU A 431 -0.13 5.23 -34.08
C GLU A 431 0.34 5.26 -32.63
N THR A 432 1.62 4.99 -32.37
CA THR A 432 2.20 5.09 -31.03
C THR A 432 2.14 6.54 -30.54
N LYS A 433 2.51 7.52 -31.38
CA LYS A 433 2.39 8.95 -31.06
C LYS A 433 0.94 9.36 -30.80
N ARG A 434 0.00 8.87 -31.60
CA ARG A 434 -1.43 9.14 -31.40
C ARG A 434 -1.92 8.64 -30.03
N LEU A 435 -1.62 7.38 -29.69
CA LEU A 435 -2.03 6.79 -28.41
C LEU A 435 -1.36 7.48 -27.23
N THR A 436 -0.09 7.86 -27.37
CA THR A 436 0.64 8.62 -26.35
C THR A 436 0.06 10.01 -26.12
N ALA A 437 -0.35 10.69 -27.21
CA ALA A 437 -1.03 11.98 -27.11
C ALA A 437 -2.39 11.86 -26.41
N GLU A 438 -3.16 10.81 -26.72
CA GLU A 438 -4.41 10.53 -26.03
C GLU A 438 -4.19 10.22 -24.52
N LEU A 439 -3.13 9.49 -24.18
CA LEU A 439 -2.78 9.23 -22.78
C LEU A 439 -2.41 10.52 -22.03
N LEU A 440 -1.66 11.43 -22.66
CA LEU A 440 -1.34 12.76 -22.09
C LEU A 440 -2.60 13.59 -21.80
N ARG A 441 -3.66 13.45 -22.60
CA ARG A 441 -4.94 14.15 -22.41
C ARG A 441 -5.80 13.54 -21.29
N ALA A 442 -5.44 12.39 -20.73
CA ALA A 442 -6.27 11.69 -19.76
C ALA A 442 -6.68 12.59 -18.56
N GLY A 443 -5.78 13.44 -18.09
CA GLY A 443 -6.07 14.40 -17.01
C GLY A 443 -7.18 15.39 -17.38
N GLU A 444 -7.17 15.89 -18.60
CA GLU A 444 -8.21 16.81 -19.12
C GLU A 444 -9.55 16.06 -19.30
N VAL A 445 -9.51 14.83 -19.77
CA VAL A 445 -10.71 14.00 -20.00
C VAL A 445 -11.46 13.67 -18.71
N ILE A 446 -10.76 13.48 -17.60
CA ILE A 446 -11.38 13.16 -16.30
C ILE A 446 -11.86 14.40 -15.53
N GLN A 447 -11.33 15.58 -15.86
CA GLN A 447 -11.59 16.83 -15.13
C GLN A 447 -13.08 17.22 -15.05
N PRO A 448 -13.91 17.12 -16.12
CA PRO A 448 -15.33 17.43 -16.04
C PRO A 448 -16.08 16.56 -15.02
N ARG A 449 -15.70 15.30 -14.89
CA ARG A 449 -16.34 14.37 -13.96
C ARG A 449 -15.97 14.67 -12.50
N LEU A 450 -14.76 15.17 -12.27
CA LEU A 450 -14.31 15.65 -10.96
C LEU A 450 -14.98 16.97 -10.59
N ALA A 451 -15.22 17.85 -11.56
CA ALA A 451 -15.89 19.14 -11.36
C ALA A 451 -17.39 19.00 -11.07
N ASP A 452 -18.06 18.00 -11.63
CA ASP A 452 -19.49 17.72 -11.42
C ASP A 452 -19.73 16.27 -10.97
N CYS A 453 -19.88 16.12 -9.65
CA CYS A 453 -20.13 14.84 -8.99
C CYS A 453 -21.62 14.62 -8.61
N GLU A 454 -22.51 15.57 -8.87
CA GLU A 454 -23.88 15.57 -8.32
C GLU A 454 -24.70 14.35 -8.76
N GLN A 455 -24.57 13.91 -10.02
CA GLN A 455 -25.22 12.69 -10.48
C GLN A 455 -24.76 11.46 -9.68
N ILE A 456 -23.46 11.32 -9.44
CA ILE A 456 -22.89 10.17 -8.70
C ILE A 456 -23.31 10.21 -7.23
N LYS A 457 -23.29 11.39 -6.62
CA LYS A 457 -23.74 11.61 -5.25
C LYS A 457 -25.24 11.29 -5.09
N TYR A 458 -26.07 11.70 -6.05
CA TYR A 458 -27.47 11.32 -6.09
C TYR A 458 -27.65 9.80 -6.15
N LEU A 459 -26.92 9.12 -7.03
CA LEU A 459 -26.98 7.66 -7.14
C LEU A 459 -26.57 7.00 -5.83
N ALA A 460 -25.50 7.43 -5.19
CA ALA A 460 -25.08 6.92 -3.89
C ALA A 460 -26.18 7.07 -2.84
N SER A 461 -26.89 8.21 -2.82
CA SER A 461 -27.99 8.44 -1.89
C SER A 461 -29.17 7.50 -2.10
N ARG A 462 -29.43 7.07 -3.35
CA ARG A 462 -30.52 6.14 -3.66
C ARG A 462 -30.26 4.72 -3.16
N PHE A 463 -28.99 4.35 -3.02
CA PHE A 463 -28.57 2.98 -2.65
C PHE A 463 -27.87 2.89 -1.29
N VAL A 464 -27.89 3.95 -0.49
CA VAL A 464 -27.20 4.02 0.81
C VAL A 464 -27.57 2.88 1.78
N ASN A 465 -28.79 2.38 1.73
CA ASN A 465 -29.28 1.32 2.60
C ASN A 465 -29.09 -0.10 2.04
N THR A 466 -28.51 -0.25 0.84
CA THR A 466 -28.31 -1.57 0.27
C THR A 466 -27.30 -2.38 1.10
N GLN A 467 -27.54 -3.70 1.19
CA GLN A 467 -26.61 -4.63 1.86
C GLN A 467 -25.71 -5.34 0.86
N SER A 468 -26.13 -5.44 -0.39
CA SER A 468 -25.36 -6.07 -1.46
C SER A 468 -25.45 -5.27 -2.75
N CYS A 469 -24.42 -5.36 -3.58
CA CYS A 469 -24.32 -4.70 -4.87
C CYS A 469 -23.53 -5.59 -5.84
N PHE A 470 -23.95 -5.64 -7.10
CA PHE A 470 -23.25 -6.41 -8.12
C PHE A 470 -22.67 -5.47 -9.18
N PHE A 471 -21.47 -5.80 -9.64
CA PHE A 471 -20.83 -5.14 -10.77
C PHE A 471 -20.69 -6.13 -11.92
N ILE A 472 -21.01 -5.71 -13.13
CA ILE A 472 -20.88 -6.54 -14.32
C ILE A 472 -20.24 -5.77 -15.48
N GLY A 473 -19.36 -6.43 -16.21
CA GLY A 473 -18.70 -5.85 -17.38
C GLY A 473 -18.06 -6.92 -18.26
N ARG A 474 -17.49 -6.52 -19.39
CA ARG A 474 -16.74 -7.39 -20.30
C ARG A 474 -15.44 -6.74 -20.73
N GLY A 475 -14.38 -7.54 -20.93
CA GLY A 475 -13.07 -7.02 -21.30
C GLY A 475 -12.52 -6.04 -20.24
N PHE A 476 -12.14 -4.83 -20.63
CA PHE A 476 -11.69 -3.79 -19.71
C PHE A 476 -12.75 -3.46 -18.64
N ASP A 477 -14.01 -3.42 -19.02
CA ASP A 477 -15.11 -3.13 -18.11
C ASP A 477 -15.24 -4.18 -16.99
N TYR A 478 -14.85 -5.44 -17.23
CA TYR A 478 -14.80 -6.45 -16.19
C TYR A 478 -13.69 -6.18 -15.17
N ALA A 479 -12.49 -5.81 -15.62
CA ALA A 479 -11.40 -5.43 -14.72
C ALA A 479 -11.78 -4.21 -13.85
N LEU A 480 -12.46 -3.21 -14.44
CA LEU A 480 -12.98 -2.05 -13.74
C LEU A 480 -14.14 -2.40 -12.78
N SER A 481 -14.97 -3.40 -13.12
CA SER A 481 -16.02 -3.93 -12.24
C SER A 481 -15.43 -4.50 -10.96
N LEU A 482 -14.32 -5.24 -11.06
CA LEU A 482 -13.60 -5.77 -9.90
C LEU A 482 -13.06 -4.65 -9.01
N GLU A 483 -12.45 -3.62 -9.59
CA GLU A 483 -11.92 -2.48 -8.84
C GLU A 483 -13.03 -1.63 -8.19
N GLY A 484 -14.12 -1.33 -8.94
CA GLY A 484 -15.27 -0.61 -8.39
C GLY A 484 -15.94 -1.36 -7.23
N SER A 485 -16.08 -2.66 -7.37
CA SER A 485 -16.59 -3.54 -6.31
C SER A 485 -15.67 -3.54 -5.10
N LEU A 486 -14.34 -3.64 -5.30
CA LEU A 486 -13.36 -3.59 -4.22
C LEU A 486 -13.44 -2.26 -3.46
N LYS A 487 -13.44 -1.12 -4.15
CA LYS A 487 -13.58 0.20 -3.51
C LYS A 487 -14.86 0.30 -2.68
N LEU A 488 -15.98 -0.15 -3.23
CA LEU A 488 -17.26 -0.10 -2.52
C LEU A 488 -17.22 -0.92 -1.22
N LYS A 489 -16.74 -2.16 -1.26
CA LYS A 489 -16.69 -3.02 -0.07
C LYS A 489 -15.70 -2.55 0.98
N GLU A 490 -14.54 -2.02 0.57
CA GLU A 490 -13.48 -1.57 1.47
C GLU A 490 -13.95 -0.44 2.40
N ILE A 491 -14.63 0.57 1.86
CA ILE A 491 -14.92 1.81 2.59
C ILE A 491 -16.36 1.95 3.06
N SER A 492 -17.32 1.29 2.39
CA SER A 492 -18.74 1.37 2.76
C SER A 492 -19.27 0.13 3.47
N TYR A 493 -18.51 -0.97 3.46
CA TYR A 493 -18.86 -2.27 4.03
C TYR A 493 -20.11 -2.90 3.40
N VAL A 494 -20.50 -2.46 2.21
CA VAL A 494 -21.52 -3.11 1.39
C VAL A 494 -20.92 -4.37 0.79
N HIS A 495 -21.56 -5.52 0.98
CA HIS A 495 -21.15 -6.73 0.29
C HIS A 495 -21.27 -6.53 -1.22
N SER A 496 -20.17 -6.66 -1.93
CA SER A 496 -20.14 -6.37 -3.35
C SER A 496 -19.32 -7.41 -4.10
N ASP A 497 -19.86 -7.89 -5.21
CA ASP A 497 -19.20 -8.82 -6.11
C ASP A 497 -19.17 -8.30 -7.55
N ALA A 498 -18.13 -8.68 -8.28
CA ALA A 498 -17.98 -8.34 -9.69
C ALA A 498 -17.84 -9.60 -10.54
N TYR A 499 -18.57 -9.63 -11.65
CA TYR A 499 -18.60 -10.76 -12.56
C TYR A 499 -18.37 -10.34 -14.00
N ALA A 500 -17.68 -11.18 -14.76
CA ALA A 500 -17.77 -11.10 -16.20
C ALA A 500 -19.27 -11.24 -16.58
N ALA A 501 -19.83 -10.24 -17.28
CA ALA A 501 -21.28 -10.13 -17.45
C ALA A 501 -21.95 -11.39 -18.05
N GLY A 502 -21.23 -12.12 -18.93
CA GLY A 502 -21.71 -13.40 -19.46
C GLY A 502 -21.72 -14.54 -18.45
N GLU A 503 -20.81 -14.51 -17.48
CA GLU A 503 -20.65 -15.56 -16.48
C GLU A 503 -21.74 -15.51 -15.40
N LEU A 504 -22.37 -14.35 -15.19
CA LEU A 504 -23.41 -14.17 -14.18
C LEU A 504 -24.53 -15.22 -14.27
N LYS A 505 -24.93 -15.61 -15.49
CA LYS A 505 -26.00 -16.60 -15.73
C LYS A 505 -25.63 -18.05 -15.38
N HIS A 506 -24.34 -18.35 -15.16
CA HIS A 506 -23.86 -19.69 -14.83
C HIS A 506 -23.90 -20.02 -13.31
N GLY A 507 -24.78 -19.33 -12.57
CA GLY A 507 -25.05 -19.61 -11.15
C GLY A 507 -25.42 -18.35 -10.38
N THR A 508 -24.55 -17.37 -10.39
CA THR A 508 -24.60 -16.19 -9.48
C THR A 508 -25.80 -15.26 -9.75
N ILE A 509 -26.43 -15.34 -10.90
CA ILE A 509 -27.70 -14.62 -11.20
C ILE A 509 -28.83 -14.98 -10.22
N SER A 510 -28.74 -16.12 -9.54
CA SER A 510 -29.66 -16.53 -8.47
C SER A 510 -29.69 -15.58 -7.28
N LEU A 511 -28.64 -14.79 -7.11
CA LEU A 511 -28.51 -13.77 -6.05
C LEU A 511 -29.23 -12.45 -6.41
N ILE A 512 -29.67 -12.29 -7.66
CA ILE A 512 -30.40 -11.10 -8.09
C ILE A 512 -31.82 -11.18 -7.56
N THR A 513 -32.17 -10.23 -6.70
CA THR A 513 -33.48 -10.08 -6.09
C THR A 513 -34.05 -8.69 -6.33
N GLU A 514 -35.32 -8.49 -6.00
CA GLU A 514 -36.03 -7.20 -6.19
C GLU A 514 -35.28 -6.05 -5.50
N GLY A 515 -34.98 -5.01 -6.26
CA GLY A 515 -34.35 -3.78 -5.77
C GLY A 515 -32.83 -3.83 -5.59
N VAL A 516 -32.17 -4.99 -5.76
CA VAL A 516 -30.71 -5.08 -5.61
C VAL A 516 -30.02 -4.26 -6.70
N PRO A 517 -29.03 -3.39 -6.36
CA PRO A 517 -28.31 -2.61 -7.37
C PRO A 517 -27.34 -3.48 -8.17
N VAL A 518 -27.41 -3.33 -9.50
CA VAL A 518 -26.45 -3.88 -10.44
C VAL A 518 -25.81 -2.73 -11.21
N ILE A 519 -24.51 -2.56 -11.04
CA ILE A 519 -23.70 -1.59 -11.77
C ILE A 519 -23.16 -2.28 -13.02
N ALA A 520 -23.71 -1.92 -14.18
CA ALA A 520 -23.32 -2.46 -15.47
C ALA A 520 -22.38 -1.49 -16.19
N LEU A 521 -21.19 -1.96 -16.54
CA LEU A 521 -20.19 -1.20 -17.28
C LEU A 521 -20.21 -1.64 -18.74
N ALA A 522 -20.53 -0.72 -19.66
CA ALA A 522 -20.73 -1.00 -21.08
C ALA A 522 -20.08 0.10 -21.95
N THR A 523 -18.74 0.17 -21.91
CA THR A 523 -17.94 1.16 -22.65
C THR A 523 -17.22 0.57 -23.86
N GLN A 524 -17.09 -0.76 -23.93
CA GLN A 524 -16.37 -1.46 -24.99
C GLN A 524 -17.29 -1.77 -26.18
N LYS A 525 -17.09 -1.11 -27.32
CA LYS A 525 -17.98 -1.18 -28.52
C LYS A 525 -18.21 -2.60 -29.02
N GLN A 526 -17.15 -3.43 -29.08
CA GLN A 526 -17.22 -4.80 -29.59
C GLN A 526 -18.14 -5.72 -28.78
N VAL A 527 -18.32 -5.46 -27.50
CA VAL A 527 -19.10 -6.30 -26.57
C VAL A 527 -20.29 -5.56 -25.97
N TYR A 528 -20.56 -4.34 -26.44
CA TYR A 528 -21.61 -3.47 -25.94
C TYR A 528 -22.97 -4.16 -25.90
N GLU A 529 -23.47 -4.66 -27.03
CA GLU A 529 -24.77 -5.33 -27.13
C GLU A 529 -24.88 -6.55 -26.19
N LYS A 530 -23.76 -7.28 -26.02
CA LYS A 530 -23.73 -8.43 -25.14
C LYS A 530 -23.86 -8.00 -23.68
N THR A 531 -23.17 -6.91 -23.29
CA THR A 531 -23.25 -6.34 -21.93
C THR A 531 -24.67 -5.78 -21.66
N ILE A 532 -25.26 -5.07 -22.62
CA ILE A 532 -26.64 -4.57 -22.54
C ILE A 532 -27.63 -5.73 -22.36
N SER A 533 -27.48 -6.83 -23.13
CA SER A 533 -28.30 -8.03 -22.95
C SER A 533 -28.18 -8.61 -21.53
N ASN A 534 -26.97 -8.68 -20.97
CA ASN A 534 -26.79 -9.19 -19.61
C ASN A 534 -27.37 -8.22 -18.57
N ALA A 535 -27.25 -6.90 -18.75
CA ALA A 535 -27.90 -5.92 -17.89
C ALA A 535 -29.45 -6.10 -17.90
N LYS A 536 -30.04 -6.34 -19.08
CA LYS A 536 -31.46 -6.62 -19.22
C LYS A 536 -31.88 -7.92 -18.53
N GLU A 537 -31.03 -8.95 -18.55
CA GLU A 537 -31.26 -10.20 -17.85
C GLU A 537 -31.36 -10.00 -16.31
N THR A 538 -30.52 -9.13 -15.75
CA THR A 538 -30.60 -8.79 -14.31
C THR A 538 -31.82 -7.93 -14.01
N LYS A 539 -32.11 -6.97 -14.88
CA LYS A 539 -33.30 -6.11 -14.77
C LYS A 539 -34.59 -6.91 -14.75
N SER A 540 -34.73 -7.93 -15.60
CA SER A 540 -35.92 -8.79 -15.65
C SER A 540 -36.13 -9.65 -14.39
N ARG A 541 -35.15 -9.68 -13.48
CA ARG A 541 -35.20 -10.37 -12.18
C ARG A 541 -35.36 -9.41 -11.01
N GLY A 542 -35.71 -8.15 -11.29
CA GLY A 542 -35.98 -7.15 -10.26
C GLY A 542 -34.78 -6.27 -9.88
N ALA A 543 -33.60 -6.44 -10.49
CA ALA A 543 -32.47 -5.57 -10.19
C ALA A 543 -32.76 -4.09 -10.52
N ARG A 544 -32.15 -3.20 -9.76
CA ARG A 544 -32.00 -1.79 -10.09
C ARG A 544 -30.70 -1.58 -10.82
N VAL A 545 -30.79 -1.36 -12.13
CA VAL A 545 -29.61 -1.27 -13.01
C VAL A 545 -29.12 0.17 -13.12
N ILE A 546 -27.83 0.38 -12.77
CA ILE A 546 -27.06 1.61 -13.04
C ILE A 546 -26.11 1.29 -14.19
N LEU A 547 -26.34 1.90 -15.34
CA LEU A 547 -25.53 1.66 -16.54
C LEU A 547 -24.52 2.80 -16.74
N PHE A 548 -23.23 2.46 -16.77
CA PHE A 548 -22.17 3.35 -17.21
C PHE A 548 -21.84 3.06 -18.68
N THR A 549 -21.90 4.08 -19.52
CA THR A 549 -21.69 3.93 -20.97
C THR A 549 -21.21 5.22 -21.61
N THR A 550 -20.81 5.20 -22.85
CA THR A 550 -20.36 6.39 -23.61
C THR A 550 -21.55 7.28 -24.04
N LYS A 551 -21.29 8.55 -24.33
CA LYS A 551 -22.32 9.53 -24.72
C LYS A 551 -23.05 9.12 -26.00
N ASP A 552 -22.34 8.56 -26.95
CA ASP A 552 -22.83 8.14 -28.27
C ASP A 552 -23.59 6.80 -28.25
N ALA A 553 -23.50 6.05 -27.14
CA ALA A 553 -24.13 4.74 -27.04
C ALA A 553 -25.66 4.84 -27.01
N VAL A 554 -26.33 4.03 -27.84
CA VAL A 554 -27.78 3.90 -27.82
C VAL A 554 -28.19 2.93 -26.71
N VAL A 555 -28.86 3.44 -25.71
CA VAL A 555 -29.39 2.61 -24.61
C VAL A 555 -30.84 2.25 -24.92
N PRO A 556 -31.17 0.95 -25.10
CA PRO A 556 -32.54 0.53 -25.31
C PRO A 556 -33.44 0.80 -24.09
N ASP A 557 -34.69 1.09 -24.30
CA ASP A 557 -35.67 1.32 -23.25
C ASP A 557 -35.77 0.09 -22.32
N GLY A 558 -35.92 0.37 -21.02
CA GLY A 558 -36.15 -0.65 -20.00
C GLY A 558 -34.93 -1.47 -19.59
N VAL A 559 -33.72 -1.14 -20.06
CA VAL A 559 -32.47 -1.82 -19.68
C VAL A 559 -31.94 -1.32 -18.35
N ALA A 560 -32.01 -0.02 -18.11
CA ALA A 560 -31.44 0.60 -16.92
C ALA A 560 -32.41 1.54 -16.23
N ASP A 561 -32.32 1.67 -14.91
CA ASP A 561 -33.03 2.67 -14.11
C ASP A 561 -32.30 4.02 -14.14
N TYR A 562 -30.97 3.95 -14.20
CA TYR A 562 -30.09 5.12 -14.25
C TYR A 562 -29.00 4.92 -15.30
N VAL A 563 -28.68 5.99 -16.02
CA VAL A 563 -27.61 5.97 -17.03
C VAL A 563 -26.61 7.07 -16.70
N VAL A 564 -25.34 6.68 -16.54
CA VAL A 564 -24.21 7.60 -16.42
C VAL A 564 -23.46 7.59 -17.74
N ARG A 565 -23.38 8.76 -18.38
CA ARG A 565 -22.74 8.91 -19.68
C ARG A 565 -21.35 9.47 -19.53
N LEU A 566 -20.38 8.79 -20.14
CA LEU A 566 -18.97 9.17 -20.20
C LEU A 566 -18.70 9.95 -21.49
N ASP A 567 -17.77 10.90 -21.41
CA ASP A 567 -17.36 11.68 -22.58
C ASP A 567 -16.60 10.82 -23.59
N ASP A 568 -16.52 11.30 -24.84
CA ASP A 568 -15.77 10.62 -25.89
C ASP A 568 -14.29 10.56 -25.54
N TYR A 569 -13.76 9.34 -25.60
CA TYR A 569 -12.35 9.06 -25.37
C TYR A 569 -11.93 7.83 -26.16
N ASP A 570 -10.62 7.62 -26.33
CA ASP A 570 -10.15 6.40 -27.00
C ASP A 570 -10.60 5.16 -26.22
N GLU A 571 -11.21 4.19 -26.89
CA GLU A 571 -11.78 2.99 -26.27
C GLU A 571 -10.76 2.19 -25.46
N LEU A 572 -9.49 2.17 -25.91
CA LEU A 572 -8.39 1.52 -25.20
C LEU A 572 -8.12 2.20 -23.86
N LEU A 573 -8.25 3.52 -23.78
CA LEU A 573 -7.96 4.35 -22.61
C LEU A 573 -9.19 4.66 -21.75
N MET A 574 -10.38 4.20 -22.16
CA MET A 574 -11.63 4.39 -21.41
C MET A 574 -11.55 3.96 -19.92
N PRO A 575 -10.75 2.95 -19.52
CA PRO A 575 -10.52 2.63 -18.11
C PRO A 575 -10.11 3.82 -17.25
N LEU A 576 -9.31 4.76 -17.77
CA LEU A 576 -8.87 5.96 -17.05
C LEU A 576 -10.02 6.92 -16.72
N GLN A 577 -11.02 7.02 -17.62
CA GLN A 577 -12.18 7.85 -17.38
C GLN A 577 -13.24 7.15 -16.51
N LEU A 578 -13.47 5.85 -16.75
CA LEU A 578 -14.54 5.09 -16.10
C LEU A 578 -14.27 4.86 -14.61
N ILE A 579 -13.00 4.73 -14.19
CA ILE A 579 -12.68 4.46 -12.77
C ILE A 579 -13.07 5.63 -11.87
N VAL A 580 -13.01 6.88 -12.33
CA VAL A 580 -13.29 8.07 -11.52
C VAL A 580 -14.71 8.08 -10.95
N PRO A 581 -15.78 7.93 -11.72
CA PRO A 581 -17.12 7.87 -11.16
C PRO A 581 -17.38 6.63 -10.28
N LEU A 582 -16.65 5.53 -10.46
CA LEU A 582 -16.75 4.37 -9.58
C LEU A 582 -16.11 4.64 -8.22
N GLN A 583 -14.96 5.32 -8.18
CA GLN A 583 -14.31 5.78 -6.95
C GLN A 583 -15.21 6.78 -6.20
N LEU A 584 -15.78 7.75 -6.90
CA LEU A 584 -16.71 8.74 -6.32
C LEU A 584 -17.98 8.07 -5.79
N PHE A 585 -18.53 7.07 -6.48
CA PHE A 585 -19.71 6.33 -6.02
C PHE A 585 -19.41 5.61 -4.69
N ALA A 586 -18.29 4.89 -4.62
CA ALA A 586 -17.87 4.23 -3.40
C ALA A 586 -17.64 5.23 -2.26
N TYR A 587 -16.97 6.35 -2.53
CA TYR A 587 -16.72 7.43 -1.59
C TYR A 587 -18.04 8.01 -1.00
N TYR A 588 -18.99 8.42 -1.85
CA TYR A 588 -20.25 8.99 -1.39
C TYR A 588 -21.12 7.97 -0.67
N MET A 589 -21.12 6.71 -1.10
CA MET A 589 -21.78 5.62 -0.37
C MET A 589 -21.25 5.51 1.07
N ALA A 590 -19.93 5.53 1.22
CA ALA A 590 -19.29 5.42 2.53
C ALA A 590 -19.59 6.64 3.42
N VAL A 591 -19.46 7.86 2.89
CA VAL A 591 -19.76 9.11 3.61
C VAL A 591 -21.21 9.14 4.08
N LEU A 592 -22.18 8.82 3.21
CA LEU A 592 -23.60 8.80 3.54
C LEU A 592 -23.95 7.72 4.57
N ARG A 593 -23.17 6.65 4.67
CA ARG A 593 -23.30 5.60 5.70
C ARG A 593 -22.60 5.96 7.00
N GLY A 594 -21.91 7.12 7.08
CA GLY A 594 -21.15 7.53 8.26
C GLY A 594 -19.87 6.71 8.48
N CYS A 595 -19.33 6.09 7.43
CA CYS A 595 -18.09 5.33 7.50
C CYS A 595 -16.85 6.24 7.43
N ASP A 596 -15.76 5.84 8.10
CA ASP A 596 -14.47 6.49 7.95
C ASP A 596 -13.81 6.06 6.62
N VAL A 597 -13.80 6.94 5.64
CA VAL A 597 -13.32 6.64 4.28
C VAL A 597 -11.79 6.62 4.18
N ASP A 598 -11.11 7.35 5.08
CA ASP A 598 -9.64 7.42 5.07
C ASP A 598 -9.01 6.23 5.82
N LYS A 599 -9.69 5.77 6.90
CA LYS A 599 -9.23 4.68 7.77
C LYS A 599 -10.36 3.66 7.98
N PRO A 600 -10.75 2.92 6.94
CA PRO A 600 -11.81 1.92 7.05
C PRO A 600 -11.39 0.79 8.00
N ARG A 601 -12.37 0.25 8.73
CA ARG A 601 -12.12 -0.83 9.71
C ARG A 601 -11.47 -2.05 9.06
N ASN A 602 -10.60 -2.72 9.80
CA ASN A 602 -9.94 -3.97 9.40
C ASN A 602 -9.08 -3.87 8.13
N LEU A 603 -8.66 -2.66 7.73
CA LEU A 603 -7.76 -2.45 6.60
C LEU A 603 -6.54 -1.63 6.98
N ALA A 604 -5.43 -1.91 6.35
CA ALA A 604 -4.21 -1.15 6.43
C ALA A 604 -3.73 -0.75 5.03
N LYS A 605 -3.05 0.41 4.91
CA LYS A 605 -2.60 0.95 3.62
C LYS A 605 -1.67 0.00 2.85
N SER A 606 -0.86 -0.77 3.56
CA SER A 606 0.08 -1.72 2.97
C SER A 606 0.25 -2.92 3.91
N VAL A 607 0.27 -4.13 3.35
CA VAL A 607 0.44 -5.38 4.09
C VAL A 607 1.90 -5.82 3.96
N THR A 608 2.66 -5.73 5.06
CA THR A 608 4.10 -6.05 5.11
C THR A 608 4.42 -7.30 5.92
N VAL A 609 3.40 -8.08 6.26
CA VAL A 609 3.48 -9.38 6.93
C VAL A 609 2.64 -10.38 6.15
N GLU A 610 3.02 -11.64 6.23
CA GLU A 610 2.22 -12.78 5.76
C GLU A 610 1.15 -13.17 6.76
#